data_5b79d2c8f6d42e08b4d38573fc3efaa7
#
_entry.id   5b79d2c8f6d42e08b4d38573fc3efaa7
#
_cell.length_a   1.000
_cell.length_b   1.000
_cell.length_c   1.000
_cell.angle_alpha   90.00
_cell.angle_beta   90.00
_cell.angle_gamma   90.00
#
_symmetry.space_group_name_H-M   'P 1'
#
loop_
_entity.id
_entity.type
_entity.pdbx_description
1 polymer ?
#
loop_
_entity_poly.entity_id
_entity_poly.type
_entity_poly.pdbx_seq_one_letter_code
_entity_poly.pdbx_strand_id
1 'polypeptide(L)'
;MKKNLGELIEQLMSEQDIKELLTASDHNEDYNYNKDGLKVEIKHTDNSKTIFITYDNPIEEIKNNFISNLETISDEDVIAICEFIGKEELNHIQNLIDSNNQKDVEDGINIFKRNVYDYVEDIIKHLTNLKLYISKF
;
A
#
# COMPACT_ATOMS: atom_id res chain seq x y z
N MET A 1 3.40 8.83 14.19
CA MET A 1 2.70 10.03 14.68
C MET A 1 1.47 10.27 13.81
N LYS A 2 0.30 10.42 14.44
CA LYS A 2 -0.92 10.73 13.69
C LYS A 2 -0.93 12.21 13.32
N LYS A 3 -1.16 12.50 12.04
CA LYS A 3 -1.36 13.85 11.56
C LYS A 3 -2.78 14.31 11.89
N ASN A 4 -2.97 15.59 12.18
CA ASN A 4 -4.31 16.13 12.32
C ASN A 4 -4.99 16.30 10.94
N LEU A 5 -6.30 16.48 10.92
CA LEU A 5 -7.05 16.58 9.67
C LEU A 5 -6.63 17.78 8.81
N GLY A 6 -6.27 18.90 9.45
CA GLY A 6 -5.77 20.07 8.73
C GLY A 6 -4.48 19.78 7.98
N GLU A 7 -3.53 19.11 8.62
CA GLU A 7 -2.28 18.71 7.98
C GLU A 7 -2.50 17.74 6.81
N LEU A 8 -3.44 16.80 6.98
CA LEU A 8 -3.79 15.86 5.91
C LEU A 8 -4.41 16.57 4.71
N ILE A 9 -5.28 17.54 4.95
CA ILE A 9 -5.89 18.33 3.88
C ILE A 9 -4.81 19.10 3.12
N GLU A 10 -3.90 19.79 3.83
CA GLU A 10 -2.80 20.54 3.20
C GLU A 10 -1.87 19.63 2.40
N GLN A 11 -1.65 18.42 2.87
CA GLN A 11 -0.74 17.46 2.22
C GLN A 11 -1.37 16.76 1.01
N LEU A 12 -2.63 16.39 1.10
CA LEU A 12 -3.31 15.54 0.11
C LEU A 12 -4.10 16.31 -0.93
N MET A 13 -4.60 17.50 -0.59
CA MET A 13 -5.36 18.33 -1.52
C MET A 13 -4.46 19.36 -2.19
N SER A 14 -4.65 19.54 -3.49
CA SER A 14 -3.98 20.62 -4.23
C SER A 14 -4.51 21.99 -3.80
N GLU A 15 -3.75 23.06 -4.11
CA GLU A 15 -4.20 24.42 -3.84
C GLU A 15 -5.53 24.71 -4.52
N GLN A 16 -5.73 24.20 -5.73
CA GLN A 16 -6.99 24.38 -6.48
C GLN A 16 -8.14 23.68 -5.77
N ASP A 17 -7.93 22.45 -5.30
CA ASP A 17 -8.96 21.70 -4.56
C ASP A 17 -9.33 22.38 -3.26
N ILE A 18 -8.36 22.95 -2.52
CA ILE A 18 -8.62 23.70 -1.29
C ILE A 18 -9.42 24.97 -1.61
N LYS A 19 -9.09 25.68 -2.69
CA LYS A 19 -9.88 26.86 -3.12
C LYS A 19 -11.32 26.48 -3.45
N GLU A 20 -11.55 25.38 -4.13
CA GLU A 20 -12.89 24.89 -4.44
C GLU A 20 -13.68 24.55 -3.19
N LEU A 21 -13.02 23.90 -2.22
CA LEU A 21 -13.61 23.58 -0.92
C LEU A 21 -14.04 24.85 -0.17
N LEU A 22 -13.16 25.84 -0.09
CA LEU A 22 -13.44 27.11 0.60
C LEU A 22 -14.55 27.89 -0.11
N THR A 23 -14.53 27.93 -1.44
CA THR A 23 -15.56 28.60 -2.23
C THR A 23 -16.94 27.96 -2.01
N ALA A 24 -17.02 26.62 -2.03
CA ALA A 24 -18.27 25.92 -1.78
C ALA A 24 -18.78 26.19 -0.36
N SER A 25 -17.88 26.23 0.63
CA SER A 25 -18.25 26.55 2.00
C SER A 25 -18.81 27.97 2.14
N ASP A 26 -18.16 28.96 1.50
CA ASP A 26 -18.56 30.37 1.56
C ASP A 26 -19.85 30.66 0.82
N HIS A 27 -20.14 29.92 -0.26
CA HIS A 27 -21.30 30.13 -1.13
C HIS A 27 -22.48 29.22 -0.80
N ASN A 28 -22.41 28.48 0.32
CA ASN A 28 -23.45 27.54 0.74
C ASN A 28 -23.76 26.48 -0.32
N GLU A 29 -22.75 26.03 -1.05
CA GLU A 29 -22.85 24.98 -2.03
C GLU A 29 -22.44 23.63 -1.42
N ASP A 30 -23.09 22.55 -1.85
CA ASP A 30 -22.68 21.21 -1.48
C ASP A 30 -21.36 20.88 -2.18
N TYR A 31 -20.52 20.10 -1.50
CA TYR A 31 -19.20 19.75 -2.00
C TYR A 31 -18.91 18.31 -1.66
N ASN A 32 -18.24 17.62 -2.59
CA ASN A 32 -17.81 16.25 -2.37
C ASN A 32 -16.42 16.05 -2.99
N TYR A 33 -15.48 15.65 -2.16
CA TYR A 33 -14.12 15.33 -2.56
C TYR A 33 -13.78 13.94 -2.06
N ASN A 34 -13.21 13.10 -2.93
CA ASN A 34 -12.78 11.75 -2.55
C ASN A 34 -11.54 11.39 -3.38
N LYS A 35 -10.39 11.39 -2.72
CA LYS A 35 -9.13 11.06 -3.37
C LYS A 35 -8.11 10.61 -2.33
N ASP A 36 -7.36 9.56 -2.65
CA ASP A 36 -6.24 9.06 -1.84
C ASP A 36 -6.63 8.75 -0.37
N GLY A 37 -7.86 8.28 -0.17
CA GLY A 37 -8.37 7.93 1.16
C GLY A 37 -8.96 9.10 1.94
N LEU A 38 -8.81 10.33 1.45
CA LEU A 38 -9.41 11.52 2.07
C LEU A 38 -10.77 11.78 1.43
N LYS A 39 -11.79 11.85 2.26
CA LYS A 39 -13.15 12.20 1.85
C LYS A 39 -13.59 13.44 2.59
N VAL A 40 -13.99 14.46 1.84
CA VAL A 40 -14.52 15.71 2.39
C VAL A 40 -15.90 15.97 1.79
N GLU A 41 -16.92 16.06 2.63
CA GLU A 41 -18.28 16.36 2.20
C GLU A 41 -18.80 17.59 2.94
N ILE A 42 -19.42 18.52 2.20
CA ILE A 42 -20.17 19.62 2.77
C ILE A 42 -21.63 19.46 2.35
N LYS A 43 -22.51 19.39 3.32
CA LYS A 43 -23.97 19.33 3.10
C LYS A 43 -24.63 20.53 3.74
N HIS A 44 -25.49 21.18 2.99
CA HIS A 44 -26.26 22.34 3.44
C HIS A 44 -27.72 21.95 3.66
N THR A 45 -28.27 22.40 4.74
CA THR A 45 -29.73 22.43 4.99
C THR A 45 -30.14 23.88 5.16
N ASP A 46 -31.46 24.16 5.22
CA ASP A 46 -32.00 25.53 5.26
C ASP A 46 -31.36 26.39 6.36
N ASN A 47 -30.98 25.78 7.49
CA ASN A 47 -30.47 26.51 8.66
C ASN A 47 -29.10 26.04 9.14
N SER A 48 -28.46 25.08 8.47
CA SER A 48 -27.20 24.52 8.95
C SER A 48 -26.29 24.06 7.81
N LYS A 49 -25.02 23.96 8.14
CA LYS A 49 -23.98 23.40 7.28
C LYS A 49 -23.26 22.32 8.06
N THR A 50 -23.13 21.15 7.48
CA THR A 50 -22.40 20.03 8.07
C THR A 50 -21.21 19.68 7.21
N ILE A 51 -20.04 19.58 7.83
CA ILE A 51 -18.80 19.20 7.14
C ILE A 51 -18.38 17.84 7.69
N PHE A 52 -18.26 16.86 6.80
CA PHE A 52 -17.76 15.52 7.13
C PHE A 52 -16.37 15.35 6.52
N ILE A 53 -15.40 15.04 7.37
CA ILE A 53 -14.04 14.75 6.92
C ILE A 53 -13.67 13.37 7.46
N THR A 54 -13.40 12.44 6.55
CA THR A 54 -12.94 11.11 6.91
C THR A 54 -11.65 10.80 6.16
N TYR A 55 -10.77 10.07 6.82
CA TYR A 55 -9.51 9.64 6.21
C TYR A 55 -9.32 8.15 6.48
N ASP A 56 -9.22 7.40 5.40
CA ASP A 56 -8.90 5.99 5.43
C ASP A 56 -7.71 5.76 4.51
N ASN A 57 -6.60 5.28 5.07
CA ASN A 57 -5.40 5.03 4.29
C ASN A 57 -5.21 3.52 4.12
N PRO A 58 -5.85 2.92 3.10
CA PRO A 58 -5.68 1.50 2.83
C PRO A 58 -4.24 1.12 2.49
N ILE A 59 -3.47 2.06 1.94
CA ILE A 59 -2.07 1.85 1.58
C ILE A 59 -1.24 1.51 2.82
N GLU A 60 -1.40 2.27 3.90
CA GLU A 60 -0.67 2.04 5.16
C GLU A 60 -1.02 0.68 5.75
N GLU A 61 -2.29 0.32 5.75
CA GLU A 61 -2.75 -0.99 6.22
C GLU A 61 -2.15 -2.13 5.39
N ILE A 62 -2.17 -2.00 4.07
CA ILE A 62 -1.61 -2.99 3.16
C ILE A 62 -0.10 -3.18 3.42
N LYS A 63 0.64 -2.08 3.55
CA LYS A 63 2.08 -2.13 3.85
C LYS A 63 2.36 -2.76 5.20
N ASN A 64 1.60 -2.41 6.22
CA ASN A 64 1.76 -2.96 7.57
C ASN A 64 1.47 -4.47 7.60
N ASN A 65 0.44 -4.92 6.90
CA ASN A 65 0.15 -6.34 6.78
C ASN A 65 1.27 -7.09 6.06
N PHE A 66 1.83 -6.52 5.02
CA PHE A 66 2.95 -7.11 4.30
C PHE A 66 4.18 -7.25 5.20
N ILE A 67 4.54 -6.18 5.93
CA ILE A 67 5.67 -6.20 6.87
C ILE A 67 5.44 -7.21 7.98
N SER A 68 4.23 -7.26 8.55
CA SER A 68 3.89 -8.22 9.61
C SER A 68 4.03 -9.67 9.13
N ASN A 69 3.63 -9.94 7.89
CA ASN A 69 3.78 -11.27 7.30
C ASN A 69 5.25 -11.63 7.06
N LEU A 70 6.06 -10.66 6.63
CA LEU A 70 7.51 -10.87 6.46
C LEU A 70 8.20 -11.19 7.79
N GLU A 71 7.76 -10.58 8.89
CA GLU A 71 8.32 -10.82 10.23
C GLU A 71 8.08 -12.25 10.72
N THR A 72 7.12 -12.99 10.13
CA THR A 72 6.88 -14.39 10.46
C THR A 72 7.89 -15.35 9.81
N ILE A 73 8.65 -14.86 8.84
CA ILE A 73 9.65 -15.65 8.11
C ILE A 73 11.01 -15.46 8.79
N SER A 74 11.81 -16.54 8.91
CA SER A 74 13.13 -16.42 9.50
C SER A 74 14.05 -15.49 8.70
N ASP A 75 14.98 -14.82 9.37
CA ASP A 75 15.93 -13.92 8.73
C ASP A 75 16.75 -14.65 7.64
N GLU A 76 17.12 -15.89 7.89
CA GLU A 76 17.85 -16.71 6.93
C GLU A 76 17.05 -16.93 5.64
N ASP A 77 15.74 -17.22 5.77
CA ASP A 77 14.86 -17.42 4.62
C ASP A 77 14.63 -16.12 3.87
N VAL A 78 14.47 -15.00 4.58
CA VAL A 78 14.33 -13.68 3.93
C VAL A 78 15.57 -13.35 3.11
N ILE A 79 16.76 -13.57 3.66
CA ILE A 79 18.03 -13.34 2.95
C ILE A 79 18.10 -14.22 1.69
N ALA A 80 17.76 -15.50 1.82
CA ALA A 80 17.79 -16.44 0.69
C ALA A 80 16.80 -16.04 -0.40
N ILE A 81 15.60 -15.61 -0.03
CA ILE A 81 14.59 -15.12 -0.96
C ILE A 81 15.09 -13.87 -1.69
N CYS A 82 15.67 -12.92 -0.96
CA CYS A 82 16.21 -11.70 -1.55
C CYS A 82 17.36 -11.98 -2.51
N GLU A 83 18.25 -12.92 -2.19
CA GLU A 83 19.31 -13.35 -3.10
C GLU A 83 18.76 -14.01 -4.36
N PHE A 84 17.72 -14.81 -4.22
CA PHE A 84 17.05 -15.46 -5.36
C PHE A 84 16.41 -14.43 -6.29
N ILE A 85 15.73 -13.42 -5.73
CA ILE A 85 15.05 -12.36 -6.50
C ILE A 85 16.08 -11.51 -7.26
N GLY A 86 17.17 -11.16 -6.61
CA GLY A 86 18.21 -10.32 -7.18
C GLY A 86 17.97 -8.83 -6.95
N LYS A 87 19.05 -8.08 -7.04
CA LYS A 87 19.08 -6.66 -6.67
C LYS A 87 18.17 -5.78 -7.53
N GLU A 88 18.16 -6.01 -8.85
CA GLU A 88 17.36 -5.18 -9.77
C GLU A 88 15.87 -5.34 -9.53
N GLU A 89 15.41 -6.60 -9.41
CA GLU A 89 14.00 -6.89 -9.15
C GLU A 89 13.59 -6.40 -7.76
N LEU A 90 14.46 -6.55 -6.74
CA LEU A 90 14.20 -6.04 -5.40
C LEU A 90 14.04 -4.51 -5.40
N ASN A 91 14.88 -3.79 -6.14
CA ASN A 91 14.76 -2.34 -6.26
C ASN A 91 13.44 -1.94 -6.92
N HIS A 92 13.02 -2.69 -7.94
CA HIS A 92 11.74 -2.46 -8.62
C HIS A 92 10.57 -2.68 -7.65
N ILE A 93 10.58 -3.78 -6.91
CA ILE A 93 9.58 -4.08 -5.89
C ILE A 93 9.55 -2.98 -4.82
N GLN A 94 10.71 -2.57 -4.34
CA GLN A 94 10.83 -1.53 -3.32
C GLN A 94 10.22 -0.20 -3.80
N ASN A 95 10.51 0.19 -5.04
CA ASN A 95 9.96 1.41 -5.61
C ASN A 95 8.44 1.38 -5.70
N LEU A 96 7.87 0.23 -6.07
CA LEU A 96 6.42 0.06 -6.12
C LEU A 96 5.79 0.12 -4.73
N ILE A 97 6.40 -0.54 -3.74
CA ILE A 97 5.89 -0.56 -2.36
C ILE A 97 6.01 0.83 -1.72
N ASP A 98 7.04 1.59 -2.03
CA ASP A 98 7.24 2.94 -1.51
C ASP A 98 6.31 3.98 -2.15
N SER A 99 5.59 3.61 -3.20
CA SER A 99 4.63 4.49 -3.86
C SER A 99 3.47 4.86 -2.94
N ASN A 100 2.88 6.02 -3.19
CA ASN A 100 1.63 6.46 -2.54
C ASN A 100 0.38 6.04 -3.33
N ASN A 101 0.55 5.20 -4.34
CA ASN A 101 -0.53 4.69 -5.17
C ASN A 101 -0.85 3.25 -4.74
N GLN A 102 -2.10 2.98 -4.38
CA GLN A 102 -2.52 1.67 -3.90
C GLN A 102 -2.23 0.55 -4.90
N LYS A 103 -2.48 0.79 -6.18
CA LYS A 103 -2.24 -0.20 -7.23
C LYS A 103 -0.76 -0.57 -7.33
N ASP A 104 0.12 0.43 -7.27
CA ASP A 104 1.57 0.20 -7.30
C ASP A 104 2.02 -0.65 -6.13
N VAL A 105 1.53 -0.34 -4.93
CA VAL A 105 1.86 -1.11 -3.71
C VAL A 105 1.38 -2.55 -3.85
N GLU A 106 0.15 -2.76 -4.31
CA GLU A 106 -0.39 -4.10 -4.54
C GLU A 106 0.41 -4.86 -5.59
N ASP A 107 0.78 -4.20 -6.69
CA ASP A 107 1.60 -4.79 -7.75
C ASP A 107 2.97 -5.21 -7.21
N GLY A 108 3.61 -4.36 -6.42
CA GLY A 108 4.92 -4.67 -5.80
C GLY A 108 4.84 -5.89 -4.88
N ILE A 109 3.82 -5.96 -4.05
CA ILE A 109 3.58 -7.10 -3.16
C ILE A 109 3.31 -8.38 -3.97
N ASN A 110 2.51 -8.29 -5.03
CA ASN A 110 2.20 -9.44 -5.89
C ASN A 110 3.44 -9.94 -6.64
N ILE A 111 4.30 -9.05 -7.10
CA ILE A 111 5.57 -9.43 -7.73
C ILE A 111 6.45 -10.16 -6.71
N PHE A 112 6.54 -9.65 -5.48
CA PHE A 112 7.28 -10.30 -4.42
C PHE A 112 6.74 -11.70 -4.13
N LYS A 113 5.43 -11.85 -3.98
CA LYS A 113 4.78 -13.14 -3.74
C LYS A 113 5.09 -14.15 -4.84
N ARG A 114 5.01 -13.72 -6.09
CA ARG A 114 5.31 -14.59 -7.24
C ARG A 114 6.74 -15.09 -7.19
N ASN A 115 7.69 -14.22 -6.87
CA ASN A 115 9.08 -14.60 -6.70
C ASN A 115 9.29 -15.59 -5.56
N VAL A 116 8.56 -15.43 -4.45
CA VAL A 116 8.60 -16.37 -3.33
C VAL A 116 8.06 -17.74 -3.76
N TYR A 117 6.98 -17.79 -4.52
CA TYR A 117 6.47 -19.04 -5.08
C TYR A 117 7.49 -19.73 -5.95
N ASP A 118 8.15 -18.99 -6.83
CA ASP A 118 9.20 -19.55 -7.71
C ASP A 118 10.38 -20.11 -6.90
N TYR A 119 10.76 -19.40 -5.84
CA TYR A 119 11.81 -19.84 -4.93
C TYR A 119 11.42 -21.14 -4.23
N VAL A 120 10.19 -21.23 -3.71
CA VAL A 120 9.70 -22.45 -3.05
C VAL A 120 9.61 -23.61 -4.01
N GLU A 121 9.13 -23.40 -5.23
CA GLU A 121 9.09 -24.45 -6.25
C GLU A 121 10.51 -24.98 -6.59
N ASP A 122 11.47 -24.07 -6.68
CA ASP A 122 12.86 -24.43 -6.95
C ASP A 122 13.44 -25.31 -5.84
N ILE A 123 13.17 -24.96 -4.58
CA ILE A 123 13.56 -25.77 -3.42
C ILE A 123 12.89 -27.15 -3.46
N ILE A 124 11.61 -27.22 -3.76
CA ILE A 124 10.86 -28.48 -3.84
C ILE A 124 11.46 -29.38 -4.92
N LYS A 125 11.78 -28.84 -6.08
CA LYS A 125 12.43 -29.61 -7.15
C LYS A 125 13.78 -30.14 -6.73
N HIS A 126 14.58 -29.31 -6.06
CA HIS A 126 15.89 -29.69 -5.56
C HIS A 126 15.78 -30.83 -4.53
N LEU A 127 14.89 -30.70 -3.55
CA LEU A 127 14.66 -31.72 -2.54
C LEU A 127 14.12 -33.02 -3.14
N THR A 128 13.24 -32.92 -4.12
CA THR A 128 12.71 -34.09 -4.85
C THR A 128 13.84 -34.84 -5.57
N ASN A 129 14.74 -34.11 -6.24
CA ASN A 129 15.88 -34.69 -6.93
C ASN A 129 16.84 -35.36 -5.94
N LEU A 130 17.10 -34.73 -4.79
CA LEU A 130 17.94 -35.33 -3.77
C LEU A 130 17.33 -36.60 -3.20
N LYS A 131 16.01 -36.61 -2.99
CA LYS A 131 15.29 -37.79 -2.51
C LYS A 131 15.41 -38.94 -3.51
N LEU A 132 15.23 -38.67 -4.80
CA LEU A 132 15.42 -39.66 -5.87
C LEU A 132 16.86 -40.17 -5.93
N TYR A 133 17.83 -39.27 -5.78
CA TYR A 133 19.24 -39.63 -5.76
C TYR A 133 19.58 -40.56 -4.59
N ILE A 134 19.10 -40.20 -3.38
CA ILE A 134 19.33 -41.01 -2.18
C ILE A 134 18.69 -42.41 -2.32
N SER A 135 17.54 -42.50 -2.97
CA SER A 135 16.86 -43.79 -3.15
C SER A 135 17.65 -44.78 -4.01
N LYS A 136 18.65 -44.31 -4.72
CA LYS A 136 19.52 -45.17 -5.55
C LYS A 136 20.70 -45.77 -4.79
N PHE A 137 20.94 -45.32 -3.60
CA PHE A 137 21.97 -45.93 -2.76
C PHE A 137 21.47 -47.28 -2.11
#